data_e62ae7b27153d9883edfb0c2d750c79f
#
_entry.id   e62ae7b27153d9883edfb0c2d750c79f
#
_cell.length_a   1.000
_cell.length_b   1.000
_cell.length_c   1.000
_cell.angle_alpha   90.00
_cell.angle_beta   90.00
_cell.angle_gamma   90.00
#
_symmetry.space_group_name_H-M   'P 1'
#
loop_
_entity.id
_entity.type
_entity.pdbx_description
1 polymer ?
#
loop_
_entity_poly.entity_id
_entity_poly.type
_entity_poly.pdbx_seq_one_letter_code
_entity_poly.pdbx_strand_id
1 'polypeptide(L)'
;MATKIRLKRIGRRNRPFYRLIVIDSRKQRDGAAIEEVGWYNPIDDGHSYDLKGDRILHWLSQGAVPTNAAHKLMRRAGIAHRWHLIQQGMDEAEIDKEMKKWELNRED
;
A
#
# COMPACT_ATOMS: atom_id res chain seq x y z
N MET A 1 -7.85 -7.87 -17.35
CA MET A 1 -8.53 -7.70 -16.06
C MET A 1 -7.85 -6.58 -15.29
N ALA A 2 -8.57 -5.54 -14.94
CA ALA A 2 -8.00 -4.41 -14.24
C ALA A 2 -8.14 -4.60 -12.73
N THR A 3 -7.04 -4.79 -12.04
CA THR A 3 -6.98 -4.95 -10.59
C THR A 3 -6.46 -3.67 -9.97
N LYS A 4 -7.12 -3.20 -8.92
CA LYS A 4 -6.73 -1.97 -8.23
C LYS A 4 -6.44 -2.21 -6.76
N ILE A 5 -5.54 -1.40 -6.22
CA ILE A 5 -5.30 -1.32 -4.78
C ILE A 5 -5.84 0.02 -4.32
N ARG A 6 -6.80 -0.01 -3.39
CA ARG A 6 -7.45 1.22 -2.93
C ARG A 6 -7.81 1.17 -1.46
N LEU A 7 -8.05 2.34 -0.89
CA LEU A 7 -8.54 2.46 0.48
C LEU A 7 -10.07 2.36 0.48
N LYS A 8 -10.61 1.55 1.38
CA LYS A 8 -12.04 1.42 1.61
C LYS A 8 -12.37 1.95 2.99
N ARG A 9 -13.27 2.92 3.05
CA ARG A 9 -13.71 3.48 4.32
C ARG A 9 -14.65 2.49 5.02
N ILE A 10 -14.37 2.20 6.30
CA ILE A 10 -15.18 1.30 7.11
C ILE A 10 -15.54 1.87 8.49
N GLY A 11 -14.99 3.01 8.84
CA GLY A 11 -15.24 3.64 10.13
C GLY A 11 -16.66 4.19 10.26
N ARG A 12 -17.02 4.57 11.48
CA ARG A 12 -18.30 5.22 11.77
C ARG A 12 -18.28 6.65 11.23
N ARG A 13 -19.48 7.26 11.17
CA ARG A 13 -19.61 8.67 10.84
C ARG A 13 -18.72 9.51 11.77
N ASN A 14 -17.94 10.41 11.21
CA ASN A 14 -16.97 11.26 11.91
C ASN A 14 -15.79 10.53 12.52
N ARG A 15 -15.67 9.21 12.29
CA ARG A 15 -14.51 8.42 12.72
C ARG A 15 -14.06 7.53 11.58
N PRO A 16 -13.43 8.11 10.56
CA PRO A 16 -12.98 7.32 9.43
C PRO A 16 -11.87 6.34 9.82
N PHE A 17 -12.00 5.14 9.32
CA PHE A 17 -10.96 4.12 9.37
C PHE A 17 -10.94 3.45 8.01
N TYR A 18 -9.77 3.14 7.51
CA TYR A 18 -9.65 2.60 6.15
C TYR A 18 -8.98 1.25 6.16
N ARG A 19 -9.43 0.37 5.28
CA ARG A 19 -8.69 -0.84 4.92
C ARG A 19 -8.10 -0.64 3.54
N LEU A 20 -6.88 -1.13 3.34
CA LEU A 20 -6.27 -1.18 2.03
C LEU A 20 -6.64 -2.51 1.41
N ILE A 21 -7.32 -2.46 0.26
CA ILE A 21 -7.87 -3.65 -0.38
C ILE A 21 -7.39 -3.76 -1.83
N VAL A 22 -7.35 -5.01 -2.28
CA VAL A 22 -7.15 -5.34 -3.70
C VAL A 22 -8.51 -5.71 -4.26
N ILE A 23 -8.93 -5.07 -5.34
CA ILE A 23 -10.25 -5.26 -5.90
C ILE A 23 -10.21 -5.20 -7.43
N ASP A 24 -11.12 -5.95 -8.09
CA ASP A 24 -11.32 -5.82 -9.53
C ASP A 24 -12.02 -4.48 -9.81
N SER A 25 -11.42 -3.68 -10.68
CA SER A 25 -11.94 -2.35 -11.00
C SER A 25 -13.35 -2.37 -11.60
N ARG A 26 -13.81 -3.51 -12.10
CA ARG A 26 -15.16 -3.66 -12.65
C ARG A 26 -16.21 -3.91 -11.59
N LYS A 27 -15.79 -4.23 -10.36
CA LYS A 27 -16.74 -4.40 -9.24
C LYS A 27 -17.20 -3.06 -8.75
N GLN A 28 -18.43 -3.03 -8.23
CA GLN A 28 -18.96 -1.83 -7.61
C GLN A 28 -18.14 -1.44 -6.38
N ARG A 29 -18.25 -0.18 -5.99
CA ARG A 29 -17.53 0.39 -4.84
C ARG A 29 -17.63 -0.49 -3.59
N ASP A 30 -18.79 -1.10 -3.38
CA ASP A 30 -19.08 -1.94 -2.22
C ASP A 30 -18.88 -3.43 -2.53
N GLY A 31 -18.29 -3.77 -3.67
CA GLY A 31 -18.01 -5.13 -4.05
C GLY A 31 -16.98 -5.79 -3.14
N ALA A 32 -17.02 -7.12 -3.10
CA ALA A 32 -16.09 -7.88 -2.28
C ALA A 32 -14.65 -7.69 -2.75
N ALA A 33 -13.75 -7.42 -1.81
CA ALA A 33 -12.33 -7.35 -2.10
C ALA A 33 -11.78 -8.74 -2.43
N ILE A 34 -10.76 -8.78 -3.30
CA ILE A 34 -10.01 -10.00 -3.54
C ILE A 34 -9.19 -10.33 -2.28
N GLU A 35 -8.58 -9.31 -1.68
CA GLU A 35 -7.73 -9.48 -0.50
C GLU A 35 -7.63 -8.15 0.25
N GLU A 36 -7.53 -8.22 1.58
CA GLU A 36 -7.18 -7.07 2.41
C GLU A 36 -5.67 -7.09 2.67
N VAL A 37 -5.00 -6.00 2.38
CA VAL A 37 -3.53 -5.92 2.46
C VAL A 37 -3.04 -4.88 3.47
N GLY A 38 -3.93 -4.41 4.33
CA GLY A 38 -3.54 -3.49 5.39
C GLY A 38 -4.68 -2.59 5.86
N TRP A 39 -4.34 -1.67 6.75
CA TRP A 39 -5.29 -0.68 7.27
C TRP A 39 -4.59 0.65 7.52
N TYR A 40 -5.38 1.71 7.62
CA TYR A 40 -4.91 3.05 7.89
C TYR A 40 -5.90 3.78 8.80
N ASN A 41 -5.38 4.35 9.90
CA ASN A 41 -6.18 5.11 10.86
C ASN A 41 -5.76 6.58 10.83
N PRO A 42 -6.50 7.45 10.12
CA PRO A 42 -6.13 8.87 10.01
C PRO A 42 -6.42 9.69 11.27
N ILE A 43 -7.22 9.16 12.20
CA ILE A 43 -7.60 9.88 13.43
C ILE A 43 -6.48 9.82 14.47
N ASP A 44 -5.71 8.75 14.46
CA ASP A 44 -4.59 8.57 15.38
C ASP A 44 -3.58 9.71 15.25
N ASP A 45 -2.95 10.10 16.34
CA ASP A 45 -1.97 11.20 16.34
C ASP A 45 -0.85 10.97 15.33
N GLY A 46 -0.37 9.75 15.21
CA GLY A 46 0.66 9.40 14.24
C GLY A 46 0.13 9.01 12.88
N HIS A 47 -1.19 9.12 12.64
CA HIS A 47 -1.81 8.60 11.40
C HIS A 47 -1.35 7.17 11.15
N SER A 48 -1.57 6.29 12.13
CA SER A 48 -1.01 4.94 12.14
C SER A 48 -1.55 4.08 10.99
N TYR A 49 -0.74 3.15 10.58
CA TYR A 49 -1.09 2.20 9.53
C TYR A 49 -0.33 0.90 9.76
N ASP A 50 -0.83 -0.16 9.14
CA ASP A 50 -0.12 -1.43 9.06
C ASP A 50 -0.40 -2.02 7.68
N LEU A 51 0.64 -2.19 6.90
CA LEU A 51 0.53 -2.67 5.52
C LEU A 51 1.27 -3.99 5.37
N LYS A 52 0.62 -4.94 4.69
CA LYS A 52 1.24 -6.22 4.35
C LYS A 52 2.07 -6.04 3.09
N GLY A 53 3.31 -5.59 3.27
CA GLY A 53 4.19 -5.22 2.16
C GLY A 53 4.39 -6.32 1.14
N ASP A 54 4.60 -7.56 1.60
CA ASP A 54 4.81 -8.70 0.70
C ASP A 54 3.62 -8.94 -0.22
N ARG A 55 2.40 -8.81 0.34
CA ARG A 55 1.19 -8.99 -0.45
C ARG A 55 0.97 -7.85 -1.43
N ILE A 56 1.25 -6.63 -1.01
CA ILE A 56 1.16 -5.47 -1.90
C ILE A 56 2.12 -5.62 -3.07
N LEU A 57 3.37 -6.01 -2.79
CA LEU A 57 4.37 -6.24 -3.85
C LEU A 57 3.93 -7.35 -4.79
N HIS A 58 3.35 -8.42 -4.25
CA HIS A 58 2.80 -9.50 -5.06
C HIS A 58 1.77 -8.97 -6.07
N TRP A 59 0.81 -8.19 -5.58
CA TRP A 59 -0.25 -7.67 -6.45
C TRP A 59 0.27 -6.65 -7.45
N LEU A 60 1.26 -5.83 -7.06
CA LEU A 60 1.92 -4.93 -8.02
C LEU A 60 2.60 -5.73 -9.14
N SER A 61 3.23 -6.85 -8.81
CA SER A 61 3.86 -7.72 -9.80
C SER A 61 2.84 -8.36 -10.74
N GLN A 62 1.59 -8.49 -10.30
CA GLN A 62 0.49 -9.00 -11.11
C GLN A 62 -0.23 -7.90 -11.90
N GLY A 63 0.27 -6.68 -11.85
CA GLY A 63 -0.29 -5.57 -12.62
C GLY A 63 -1.34 -4.74 -11.90
N ALA A 64 -1.51 -4.93 -10.60
CA ALA A 64 -2.46 -4.11 -9.83
C ALA A 64 -2.00 -2.65 -9.82
N VAL A 65 -2.95 -1.73 -9.96
CA VAL A 65 -2.67 -0.29 -10.02
C VAL A 65 -3.21 0.38 -8.77
N PRO A 66 -2.36 1.02 -7.96
CA PRO A 66 -2.83 1.73 -6.77
C PRO A 66 -3.52 3.05 -7.13
N THR A 67 -4.55 3.39 -6.37
CA THR A 67 -5.13 4.74 -6.44
C THR A 67 -4.14 5.75 -5.87
N ASN A 68 -4.39 7.04 -6.12
CA ASN A 68 -3.51 8.10 -5.59
C ASN A 68 -3.40 8.04 -4.07
N ALA A 69 -4.51 7.83 -3.37
CA ALA A 69 -4.51 7.74 -1.92
C ALA A 69 -3.73 6.52 -1.42
N ALA A 70 -3.92 5.37 -2.06
CA ALA A 70 -3.18 4.16 -1.73
C ALA A 70 -1.69 4.32 -1.99
N HIS A 71 -1.35 4.96 -3.10
CA HIS A 71 0.05 5.19 -3.47
C HIS A 71 0.76 6.09 -2.45
N LYS A 72 0.10 7.14 -1.98
CA LYS A 72 0.65 8.02 -0.94
C LYS A 72 0.99 7.23 0.33
N LEU A 73 0.09 6.35 0.73
CA LEU A 73 0.30 5.51 1.90
C LEU A 73 1.46 4.52 1.68
N MET A 74 1.53 3.93 0.51
CA MET A 74 2.63 3.02 0.13
C MET A 74 3.97 3.74 0.13
N ARG A 75 4.02 4.98 -0.34
CA ARG A 75 5.23 5.79 -0.32
C ARG A 75 5.69 6.04 1.11
N ARG A 76 4.77 6.41 1.98
CA ARG A 76 5.06 6.66 3.39
C ARG A 76 5.64 5.41 4.07
N ALA A 77 5.14 4.25 3.72
CA ALA A 77 5.57 2.97 4.28
C ALA A 77 6.85 2.41 3.64
N GLY A 78 7.37 3.04 2.59
CA GLY A 78 8.55 2.56 1.88
C GLY A 78 8.28 1.49 0.84
N ILE A 79 7.04 1.05 0.69
CA ILE A 79 6.67 -0.01 -0.24
C ILE A 79 6.85 0.45 -1.69
N ALA A 80 6.47 1.69 -1.99
CA ALA A 80 6.62 2.25 -3.34
C ALA A 80 8.10 2.31 -3.73
N HIS A 81 8.97 2.68 -2.80
CA HIS A 81 10.41 2.72 -3.06
C HIS A 81 10.97 1.32 -3.30
N ARG A 82 10.59 0.35 -2.47
CA ARG A 82 11.00 -1.05 -2.64
C ARG A 82 10.55 -1.60 -4.00
N TRP A 83 9.31 -1.31 -4.40
CA TRP A 83 8.79 -1.72 -5.70
C TRP A 83 9.62 -1.14 -6.85
N HIS A 84 9.98 0.14 -6.74
CA HIS A 84 10.82 0.81 -7.74
C HIS A 84 12.17 0.08 -7.88
N LEU A 85 12.80 -0.29 -6.77
CA LEU A 85 14.07 -1.00 -6.78
C LEU A 85 13.95 -2.39 -7.42
N ILE A 86 12.85 -3.08 -7.12
CA ILE A 86 12.56 -4.38 -7.73
C ILE A 86 12.44 -4.24 -9.25
N GLN A 87 11.74 -3.22 -9.71
CA GLN A 87 11.58 -2.97 -11.15
C GLN A 87 12.89 -2.65 -11.85
N GLN A 88 13.87 -2.11 -11.15
CA GLN A 88 15.21 -1.86 -11.68
C GLN A 88 16.07 -3.12 -11.77
N GLY A 89 15.57 -4.24 -11.30
CA GLY A 89 16.30 -5.51 -11.37
C GLY A 89 17.34 -5.73 -10.28
N MET A 90 17.27 -4.95 -9.20
CA MET A 90 18.18 -5.12 -8.07
C MET A 90 17.89 -6.42 -7.33
N ASP A 91 18.93 -7.09 -6.83
CA ASP A 91 18.75 -8.30 -6.03
C ASP A 91 18.32 -7.95 -4.59
N GLU A 92 17.90 -8.96 -3.83
CA GLU A 92 17.39 -8.74 -2.47
C GLU A 92 18.42 -8.09 -1.55
N ALA A 93 19.69 -8.45 -1.65
CA ALA A 93 20.73 -7.89 -0.80
C ALA A 93 20.92 -6.39 -1.08
N GLU A 94 20.91 -6.00 -2.35
CA GLU A 94 21.00 -4.59 -2.75
C GLU A 94 19.76 -3.80 -2.32
N ILE A 95 18.57 -4.40 -2.47
CA ILE A 95 17.31 -3.78 -2.07
C ILE A 95 17.31 -3.53 -0.56
N ASP A 96 17.68 -4.52 0.24
CA ASP A 96 17.74 -4.37 1.70
C ASP A 96 18.69 -3.26 2.11
N LYS A 97 19.82 -3.15 1.44
CA LYS A 97 20.80 -2.10 1.69
C LYS A 97 20.25 -0.71 1.38
N GLU A 98 19.58 -0.57 0.24
CA GLU A 98 18.95 0.70 -0.16
C GLU A 98 17.78 1.05 0.76
N MET A 99 17.00 0.08 1.20
CA MET A 99 15.91 0.32 2.13
C MET A 99 16.40 0.79 3.49
N LYS A 100 17.53 0.28 3.96
CA LYS A 100 18.15 0.78 5.19
C LYS A 100 18.60 2.23 5.05
N LYS A 101 19.18 2.60 3.92
CA LYS A 101 19.53 3.98 3.62
C LYS A 101 18.30 4.87 3.60
N TRP A 102 17.23 4.40 3.00
CA TRP A 102 15.96 5.13 2.92
C TRP A 102 15.41 5.43 4.32
N GLU A 103 15.43 4.43 5.21
CA GLU A 103 14.97 4.60 6.59
C GLU A 103 15.82 5.61 7.37
N LEU A 104 17.13 5.57 7.19
CA LEU A 104 18.05 6.48 7.88
C LEU A 104 17.89 7.93 7.41
N ASN A 105 17.57 8.13 6.14
CA ASN A 105 17.43 9.46 5.55
C ASN A 105 16.00 9.98 5.59
N ARG A 106 15.11 9.19 6.12
CA ARG A 106 13.70 9.56 6.21
C ARG A 106 13.50 10.60 7.30
N GLU A 107 12.80 11.68 6.95
CA GLU A 107 12.33 12.66 7.92
C GLU A 107 10.91 12.30 8.33
N ASP A 108 10.70 12.18 9.60
CA ASP A 108 9.37 11.87 10.14
C ASP A 108 8.54 13.13 10.37
#